data_5257939a29260ecb4bb5d0948f2882d2
#
_entry.id   5257939a29260ecb4bb5d0948f2882d2
#
_cell.length_a   1.000
_cell.length_b   1.000
_cell.length_c   1.000
_cell.angle_alpha   90.00
_cell.angle_beta   90.00
_cell.angle_gamma   90.00
#
_symmetry.space_group_name_H-M   'P 1'
#
loop_
_entity.id
_entity.type
_entity.pdbx_description
1 polymer ?
#
loop_
_entity_poly.entity_id
_entity_poly.type
_entity_poly.pdbx_seq_one_letter_code
_entity_poly.pdbx_strand_id
1 'polypeptide(L)'
;MTIQRSVVAVPARLASSRLPDKVLAEIGGKPMIQRVLEQCAKAKGPAAVVLCTDSQRLQQLAKAWGFPVLMTSESCSSGSERIASVADELVARAWGETADQWDQPTHIQRLAATAVINVQGDQPFLEPEVVTAMVDEFNHRDSVPAVVTPVYRLKPDNIHNPAVVKTLLAHDGRALYFSRSAIPHVRDVEPAQWHQHTDYWGHVGMYGFRGDVLAAWDLLPASPLEDLERLEQLRLIEAGHTIATFPVEGTSLSVDTAEQLEQARRMAEA
;
A
#
# COMPACT_ATOMS: atom_id res chain seq x y z
N MET A 1 17.13 -14.68 7.09
CA MET A 1 16.09 -14.85 6.05
C MET A 1 16.21 -13.65 5.14
N THR A 2 16.02 -13.78 3.82
CA THR A 2 16.06 -12.66 2.86
C THR A 2 14.88 -12.78 1.90
N ILE A 3 14.36 -11.67 1.44
CA ILE A 3 13.37 -11.65 0.35
C ILE A 3 14.08 -11.97 -0.96
N GLN A 4 13.58 -12.97 -1.66
CA GLN A 4 14.15 -13.46 -2.92
C GLN A 4 13.31 -13.06 -4.14
N ARG A 5 12.02 -12.85 -3.96
CA ARG A 5 11.07 -12.46 -4.99
C ARG A 5 10.12 -11.38 -4.47
N SER A 6 9.59 -10.59 -5.38
CA SER A 6 8.54 -9.63 -5.06
C SER A 6 7.50 -9.57 -6.18
N VAL A 7 6.29 -9.17 -5.82
CA VAL A 7 5.16 -8.97 -6.71
C VAL A 7 4.41 -7.71 -6.28
N VAL A 8 3.93 -6.93 -7.26
CA VAL A 8 3.00 -5.83 -6.98
C VAL A 8 1.58 -6.34 -7.11
N ALA A 9 0.78 -6.10 -6.08
CA ALA A 9 -0.66 -6.35 -6.08
C ALA A 9 -1.40 -5.01 -6.06
N VAL A 10 -2.29 -4.80 -7.03
CA VAL A 10 -3.11 -3.59 -7.14
C VAL A 10 -4.57 -3.98 -6.88
N PRO A 11 -5.09 -3.76 -5.66
CA PRO A 11 -6.50 -3.99 -5.38
C PRO A 11 -7.35 -2.92 -6.04
N ALA A 12 -8.43 -3.33 -6.71
CA ALA A 12 -9.40 -2.41 -7.28
C ALA A 12 -10.80 -3.01 -7.33
N ARG A 13 -11.80 -2.15 -7.10
CA ARG A 13 -13.23 -2.47 -7.29
C ARG A 13 -13.95 -1.33 -8.02
N LEU A 14 -15.03 -1.63 -8.73
CA LEU A 14 -15.84 -0.59 -9.37
C LEU A 14 -16.69 0.16 -8.35
N ALA A 15 -17.20 -0.53 -7.33
CA ALA A 15 -18.02 0.09 -6.31
C ALA A 15 -17.21 1.13 -5.52
N SER A 16 -17.56 2.40 -5.67
CA SER A 16 -17.00 3.50 -4.91
C SER A 16 -18.14 4.44 -4.51
N SER A 17 -18.28 4.72 -3.21
CA SER A 17 -19.36 5.55 -2.67
C SER A 17 -19.20 7.04 -2.97
N ARG A 18 -17.96 7.55 -3.01
CA ARG A 18 -17.64 8.97 -3.22
C ARG A 18 -17.52 9.36 -4.69
N LEU A 19 -17.06 8.46 -5.54
CA LEU A 19 -16.88 8.68 -6.97
C LEU A 19 -17.18 7.36 -7.72
N PRO A 20 -18.40 7.16 -8.26
CA PRO A 20 -18.76 5.95 -8.98
C PRO A 20 -17.77 5.65 -10.10
N ASP A 21 -17.45 4.36 -10.29
CA ASP A 21 -16.46 3.89 -11.29
C ASP A 21 -15.11 4.61 -11.23
N LYS A 22 -14.72 5.13 -10.05
CA LYS A 22 -13.50 5.91 -9.80
C LYS A 22 -12.28 5.38 -10.57
N VAL A 23 -12.03 4.10 -10.47
CA VAL A 23 -10.82 3.47 -11.06
C VAL A 23 -10.83 3.45 -12.60
N LEU A 24 -11.99 3.66 -13.23
CA LEU A 24 -12.13 3.79 -14.68
C LEU A 24 -12.20 5.25 -15.15
N ALA A 25 -12.19 6.24 -14.23
CA ALA A 25 -12.16 7.64 -14.61
C ALA A 25 -10.93 7.95 -15.48
N GLU A 26 -11.15 8.66 -16.59
CA GLU A 26 -10.08 8.99 -17.53
C GLU A 26 -9.21 10.12 -17.01
N ILE A 27 -7.90 9.93 -17.13
CA ILE A 27 -6.84 10.87 -16.81
C ILE A 27 -5.83 10.84 -17.97
N GLY A 28 -5.76 11.94 -18.76
CA GLY A 28 -4.88 12.01 -19.92
C GLY A 28 -5.11 10.86 -20.93
N GLY A 29 -6.38 10.58 -21.27
CA GLY A 29 -6.76 9.58 -22.29
C GLY A 29 -6.63 8.11 -21.85
N LYS A 30 -6.34 7.82 -20.57
CA LYS A 30 -6.26 6.45 -20.03
C LYS A 30 -7.08 6.33 -18.74
N PRO A 31 -7.74 5.17 -18.49
CA PRO A 31 -8.32 4.88 -17.19
C PRO A 31 -7.29 4.99 -16.06
N MET A 32 -7.71 5.52 -14.91
CA MET A 32 -6.84 5.70 -13.74
C MET A 32 -6.12 4.40 -13.35
N ILE A 33 -6.84 3.28 -13.27
CA ILE A 33 -6.25 1.98 -12.91
C ILE A 33 -5.19 1.52 -13.91
N GLN A 34 -5.38 1.81 -15.22
CA GLN A 34 -4.38 1.49 -16.23
C GLN A 34 -3.08 2.26 -15.99
N ARG A 35 -3.17 3.55 -15.62
CA ARG A 35 -2.00 4.36 -15.27
C ARG A 35 -1.26 3.78 -14.07
N VAL A 36 -2.00 3.39 -13.02
CA VAL A 36 -1.38 2.76 -11.83
C VAL A 36 -0.62 1.49 -12.21
N LEU A 37 -1.26 0.58 -12.97
CA LEU A 37 -0.62 -0.66 -13.41
C LEU A 37 0.62 -0.40 -14.27
N GLU A 38 0.56 0.55 -15.21
CA GLU A 38 1.69 0.94 -16.06
C GLU A 38 2.83 1.58 -15.26
N GLN A 39 2.53 2.39 -14.23
CA GLN A 39 3.56 2.95 -13.35
C GLN A 39 4.23 1.86 -12.51
N CYS A 40 3.44 0.97 -11.92
CA CYS A 40 3.98 -0.18 -11.18
C CYS A 40 4.89 -1.06 -12.05
N ALA A 41 4.54 -1.25 -13.34
CA ALA A 41 5.32 -2.07 -14.26
C ALA A 41 6.70 -1.48 -14.62
N LYS A 42 6.93 -0.19 -14.36
CA LYS A 42 8.25 0.45 -14.54
C LYS A 42 9.19 0.23 -13.35
N ALA A 43 8.67 -0.19 -12.19
CA ALA A 43 9.47 -0.44 -11.01
C ALA A 43 10.43 -1.61 -11.22
N LYS A 44 11.62 -1.52 -10.63
CA LYS A 44 12.62 -2.59 -10.66
C LYS A 44 12.40 -3.53 -9.47
N GLY A 45 12.61 -4.82 -9.68
CA GLY A 45 12.54 -5.84 -8.62
C GLY A 45 11.30 -6.72 -8.67
N PRO A 46 10.06 -6.18 -8.79
CA PRO A 46 8.88 -7.05 -8.88
C PRO A 46 8.89 -7.96 -10.11
N ALA A 47 8.59 -9.24 -9.89
CA ALA A 47 8.49 -10.23 -10.97
C ALA A 47 7.21 -10.06 -11.81
N ALA A 48 6.15 -9.49 -11.23
CA ALA A 48 4.89 -9.21 -11.90
C ALA A 48 4.14 -8.06 -11.22
N VAL A 49 3.21 -7.45 -11.97
CA VAL A 49 2.18 -6.54 -11.47
C VAL A 49 0.84 -7.19 -11.70
N VAL A 50 0.05 -7.40 -10.66
CA VAL A 50 -1.20 -8.17 -10.68
C VAL A 50 -2.35 -7.30 -10.22
N LEU A 51 -3.41 -7.22 -11.02
CA LEU A 51 -4.67 -6.62 -10.58
C LEU A 51 -5.46 -7.63 -9.74
N CYS A 52 -5.90 -7.24 -8.54
CA CYS A 52 -6.76 -8.03 -7.67
C CYS A 52 -8.15 -7.39 -7.62
N THR A 53 -9.18 -8.05 -8.18
CA THR A 53 -10.50 -7.42 -8.37
C THR A 53 -11.65 -8.43 -8.31
N ASP A 54 -12.83 -7.96 -7.89
CA ASP A 54 -14.10 -8.69 -7.99
C ASP A 54 -14.85 -8.45 -9.32
N SER A 55 -14.37 -7.49 -10.13
CA SER A 55 -15.06 -7.05 -11.34
C SER A 55 -14.58 -7.77 -12.60
N GLN A 56 -15.48 -8.50 -13.26
CA GLN A 56 -15.21 -9.09 -14.57
C GLN A 56 -14.87 -8.04 -15.64
N ARG A 57 -15.45 -6.82 -15.54
CA ARG A 57 -15.12 -5.71 -16.44
C ARG A 57 -13.67 -5.27 -16.29
N LEU A 58 -13.21 -5.09 -15.05
CA LEU A 58 -11.81 -4.76 -14.79
C LEU A 58 -10.86 -5.89 -15.20
N GLN A 59 -11.26 -7.14 -15.01
CA GLN A 59 -10.50 -8.30 -15.48
C GLN A 59 -10.29 -8.26 -16.99
N GLN A 60 -11.35 -8.04 -17.77
CA GLN A 60 -11.27 -7.99 -19.23
C GLN A 60 -10.36 -6.85 -19.71
N LEU A 61 -10.51 -5.67 -19.12
CA LEU A 61 -9.69 -4.50 -19.45
C LEU A 61 -8.21 -4.72 -19.12
N ALA A 62 -7.90 -5.18 -17.91
CA ALA A 62 -6.50 -5.39 -17.49
C ALA A 62 -5.82 -6.48 -18.35
N LYS A 63 -6.53 -7.56 -18.70
CA LYS A 63 -6.02 -8.59 -19.64
C LYS A 63 -5.75 -8.00 -21.02
N ALA A 64 -6.61 -7.12 -21.52
CA ALA A 64 -6.40 -6.44 -22.80
C ALA A 64 -5.19 -5.49 -22.77
N TRP A 65 -4.84 -4.95 -21.62
CA TRP A 65 -3.63 -4.13 -21.40
C TRP A 65 -2.37 -4.99 -21.11
N GLY A 66 -2.50 -6.33 -21.06
CA GLY A 66 -1.38 -7.25 -20.82
C GLY A 66 -1.06 -7.52 -19.35
N PHE A 67 -1.93 -7.13 -18.42
CA PHE A 67 -1.71 -7.39 -17.00
C PHE A 67 -2.44 -8.66 -16.51
N PRO A 68 -1.75 -9.51 -15.71
CA PRO A 68 -2.39 -10.63 -15.03
C PRO A 68 -3.41 -10.15 -14.00
N VAL A 69 -4.46 -10.95 -13.81
CA VAL A 69 -5.55 -10.63 -12.88
C VAL A 69 -5.84 -11.84 -12.00
N LEU A 70 -6.02 -11.59 -10.71
CA LEU A 70 -6.60 -12.53 -9.75
C LEU A 70 -8.00 -12.04 -9.35
N MET A 71 -8.97 -12.93 -9.49
CA MET A 71 -10.35 -12.64 -9.08
C MET A 71 -10.48 -12.87 -7.57
N THR A 72 -11.14 -11.93 -6.91
CA THR A 72 -11.34 -11.90 -5.45
C THR A 72 -12.82 -11.81 -5.11
N SER A 73 -13.18 -12.04 -3.85
CA SER A 73 -14.55 -11.90 -3.39
C SER A 73 -15.02 -10.44 -3.37
N GLU A 74 -16.31 -10.21 -3.66
CA GLU A 74 -16.99 -8.94 -3.45
C GLU A 74 -17.07 -8.57 -1.95
N SER A 75 -17.00 -9.57 -1.05
CA SER A 75 -17.07 -9.38 0.40
C SER A 75 -15.86 -8.71 1.03
N CYS A 76 -14.72 -8.62 0.29
CA CYS A 76 -13.53 -7.98 0.82
C CYS A 76 -13.80 -6.51 1.17
N SER A 77 -13.58 -6.15 2.43
CA SER A 77 -13.89 -4.83 3.00
C SER A 77 -12.81 -3.78 2.69
N SER A 78 -11.55 -4.23 2.53
CA SER A 78 -10.38 -3.36 2.30
C SER A 78 -9.50 -3.86 1.15
N GLY A 79 -8.54 -3.00 0.74
CA GLY A 79 -7.52 -3.37 -0.25
C GLY A 79 -6.58 -4.46 0.28
N SER A 80 -6.18 -4.38 1.54
CA SER A 80 -5.30 -5.38 2.17
C SER A 80 -5.99 -6.73 2.34
N GLU A 81 -7.25 -6.77 2.77
CA GLU A 81 -8.03 -8.00 2.83
C GLU A 81 -8.18 -8.64 1.43
N ARG A 82 -8.43 -7.82 0.40
CA ARG A 82 -8.55 -8.29 -0.97
C ARG A 82 -7.29 -8.98 -1.48
N ILE A 83 -6.11 -8.39 -1.26
CA ILE A 83 -4.86 -9.04 -1.67
C ILE A 83 -4.49 -10.21 -0.77
N ALA A 84 -4.86 -10.20 0.49
CA ALA A 84 -4.66 -11.30 1.43
C ALA A 84 -5.45 -12.54 1.01
N SER A 85 -6.68 -12.38 0.52
CA SER A 85 -7.54 -13.49 0.05
C SER A 85 -6.96 -14.28 -1.13
N VAL A 86 -5.91 -13.76 -1.79
CA VAL A 86 -5.20 -14.38 -2.92
C VAL A 86 -3.67 -14.36 -2.71
N ALA A 87 -3.23 -14.38 -1.44
CA ALA A 87 -1.82 -14.25 -1.10
C ALA A 87 -0.97 -15.37 -1.70
N ASP A 88 -1.43 -16.60 -1.64
CA ASP A 88 -0.73 -17.78 -2.18
C ASP A 88 -0.53 -17.68 -3.70
N GLU A 89 -1.56 -17.25 -4.42
CA GLU A 89 -1.52 -17.07 -5.87
C GLU A 89 -0.61 -15.90 -6.27
N LEU A 90 -0.59 -14.81 -5.49
CA LEU A 90 0.34 -13.70 -5.67
C LEU A 90 1.78 -14.15 -5.50
N VAL A 91 2.06 -14.89 -4.43
CA VAL A 91 3.39 -15.45 -4.17
C VAL A 91 3.79 -16.43 -5.27
N ALA A 92 2.91 -17.36 -5.65
CA ALA A 92 3.17 -18.29 -6.74
C ALA A 92 3.49 -17.57 -8.05
N ARG A 93 2.79 -16.49 -8.34
CA ARG A 93 3.06 -15.65 -9.50
C ARG A 93 4.47 -15.04 -9.47
N ALA A 94 4.95 -14.62 -8.30
CA ALA A 94 6.32 -14.09 -8.15
C ALA A 94 7.39 -15.14 -8.45
N TRP A 95 7.09 -16.42 -8.23
CA TRP A 95 8.00 -17.55 -8.50
C TRP A 95 7.82 -18.16 -9.88
N GLY A 96 6.78 -17.81 -10.63
CA GLY A 96 6.40 -18.48 -11.88
C GLY A 96 5.89 -19.89 -11.67
N GLU A 97 5.29 -20.15 -10.52
CA GLU A 97 4.81 -21.44 -10.03
C GLU A 97 3.27 -21.41 -9.87
N THR A 98 2.69 -22.53 -9.43
CA THR A 98 1.28 -22.68 -9.10
C THR A 98 1.17 -23.15 -7.65
N ALA A 99 0.43 -22.40 -6.81
CA ALA A 99 0.40 -22.61 -5.37
C ALA A 99 -0.15 -23.98 -4.93
N ASP A 100 -1.10 -24.52 -5.68
CA ASP A 100 -1.71 -25.85 -5.44
C ASP A 100 -0.75 -27.02 -5.63
N GLN A 101 0.43 -26.78 -6.23
CA GLN A 101 1.48 -27.79 -6.44
C GLN A 101 2.52 -27.80 -5.32
N TRP A 102 2.43 -26.89 -4.37
CA TRP A 102 3.41 -26.81 -3.28
C TRP A 102 3.13 -27.84 -2.18
N ASP A 103 4.18 -28.52 -1.73
CA ASP A 103 4.17 -29.18 -0.44
C ASP A 103 4.26 -28.14 0.69
N GLN A 104 3.96 -28.57 1.92
CA GLN A 104 3.91 -27.65 3.06
C GLN A 104 5.25 -26.94 3.36
N PRO A 105 6.43 -27.60 3.31
CA PRO A 105 7.71 -26.91 3.44
C PRO A 105 7.96 -25.86 2.37
N THR A 106 7.67 -26.16 1.11
CA THR A 106 7.80 -25.23 -0.01
C THR A 106 6.87 -24.04 0.16
N HIS A 107 5.61 -24.24 0.53
CA HIS A 107 4.62 -23.19 0.78
C HIS A 107 5.13 -22.20 1.83
N ILE A 108 5.55 -22.68 3.00
CA ILE A 108 6.11 -21.83 4.08
C ILE A 108 7.33 -21.05 3.58
N GLN A 109 8.23 -21.69 2.85
CA GLN A 109 9.44 -21.06 2.33
C GLN A 109 9.11 -19.95 1.32
N ARG A 110 8.18 -20.22 0.37
CA ARG A 110 7.78 -19.26 -0.67
C ARG A 110 7.14 -18.02 -0.05
N LEU A 111 6.22 -18.20 0.87
CA LEU A 111 5.58 -17.09 1.60
C LEU A 111 6.63 -16.24 2.34
N ALA A 112 7.51 -16.86 3.11
CA ALA A 112 8.49 -16.15 3.92
C ALA A 112 9.57 -15.43 3.08
N ALA A 113 9.85 -15.92 1.87
CA ALA A 113 10.88 -15.36 0.97
C ALA A 113 10.32 -14.39 -0.09
N THR A 114 9.04 -14.01 -0.01
CA THR A 114 8.38 -13.12 -0.98
C THR A 114 7.87 -11.85 -0.32
N ALA A 115 8.10 -10.69 -0.99
CA ALA A 115 7.44 -9.43 -0.68
C ALA A 115 6.25 -9.19 -1.62
N VAL A 116 5.09 -8.88 -1.06
CA VAL A 116 3.88 -8.45 -1.79
C VAL A 116 3.70 -6.95 -1.56
N ILE A 117 3.85 -6.17 -2.63
CA ILE A 117 3.72 -4.71 -2.57
C ILE A 117 2.29 -4.32 -2.93
N ASN A 118 1.55 -3.82 -1.96
CA ASN A 118 0.18 -3.33 -2.10
C ASN A 118 0.20 -1.87 -2.55
N VAL A 119 -0.18 -1.62 -3.80
CA VAL A 119 -0.33 -0.28 -4.38
C VAL A 119 -1.80 -0.01 -4.62
N GLN A 120 -2.33 1.06 -4.03
CA GLN A 120 -3.75 1.41 -4.19
C GLN A 120 -4.07 1.83 -5.62
N GLY A 121 -5.22 1.37 -6.15
CA GLY A 121 -5.65 1.62 -7.53
C GLY A 121 -6.05 3.07 -7.84
N ASP A 122 -5.88 3.99 -6.89
CA ASP A 122 -6.21 5.42 -6.98
C ASP A 122 -5.00 6.36 -6.94
N GLN A 123 -3.79 5.84 -7.18
CA GLN A 123 -2.53 6.61 -7.22
C GLN A 123 -1.95 6.69 -8.65
N PRO A 124 -2.60 7.44 -9.59
CA PRO A 124 -2.24 7.43 -11.01
C PRO A 124 -0.88 8.04 -11.34
N PHE A 125 -0.26 8.77 -10.41
CA PHE A 125 1.05 9.40 -10.52
C PHE A 125 2.07 8.82 -9.55
N LEU A 126 1.88 7.55 -9.15
CA LEU A 126 2.86 6.84 -8.36
C LEU A 126 4.23 6.86 -9.06
N GLU A 127 5.26 7.19 -8.31
CA GLU A 127 6.66 7.10 -8.78
C GLU A 127 7.14 5.64 -8.67
N PRO A 128 7.57 5.02 -9.78
CA PRO A 128 8.05 3.63 -9.79
C PRO A 128 9.20 3.37 -8.81
N GLU A 129 10.01 4.39 -8.55
CA GLU A 129 11.14 4.37 -7.63
C GLU A 129 10.72 4.08 -6.19
N VAL A 130 9.52 4.52 -5.78
CA VAL A 130 8.97 4.21 -4.46
C VAL A 130 8.70 2.72 -4.32
N VAL A 131 8.13 2.08 -5.35
CA VAL A 131 7.92 0.62 -5.36
C VAL A 131 9.25 -0.13 -5.32
N THR A 132 10.25 0.33 -6.09
CA THR A 132 11.61 -0.23 -6.08
C THR A 132 12.22 -0.14 -4.69
N ALA A 133 12.18 1.04 -4.06
CA ALA A 133 12.69 1.25 -2.70
C ALA A 133 11.97 0.38 -1.66
N MET A 134 10.65 0.17 -1.80
CA MET A 134 9.91 -0.75 -0.91
C MET A 134 10.45 -2.18 -0.96
N VAL A 135 10.81 -2.67 -2.14
CA VAL A 135 11.40 -4.01 -2.29
C VAL A 135 12.78 -4.07 -1.66
N ASP A 136 13.59 -3.05 -1.87
CA ASP A 136 14.97 -2.98 -1.34
C ASP A 136 14.98 -2.90 0.18
N GLU A 137 14.05 -2.18 0.81
CA GLU A 137 13.95 -2.03 2.27
C GLU A 137 13.77 -3.35 3.02
N PHE A 138 13.19 -4.37 2.40
CA PHE A 138 13.11 -5.69 3.03
C PHE A 138 14.48 -6.33 3.28
N ASN A 139 15.47 -6.02 2.46
CA ASN A 139 16.81 -6.64 2.52
C ASN A 139 17.91 -5.70 3.05
N HIS A 140 17.60 -4.42 3.28
CA HIS A 140 18.57 -3.46 3.82
C HIS A 140 18.68 -3.46 5.35
N ARG A 141 17.89 -4.28 6.04
CA ARG A 141 17.85 -4.34 7.51
C ARG A 141 18.45 -5.63 8.03
N ASP A 142 18.92 -5.61 9.27
CA ASP A 142 19.50 -6.78 9.94
C ASP A 142 18.52 -7.96 10.03
N SER A 143 17.21 -7.66 10.10
CA SER A 143 16.14 -8.66 10.04
C SER A 143 15.08 -8.23 9.04
N VAL A 144 14.54 -9.18 8.27
CA VAL A 144 13.46 -8.93 7.31
C VAL A 144 12.22 -8.48 8.07
N PRO A 145 11.72 -7.26 7.84
CA PRO A 145 10.53 -6.76 8.53
C PRO A 145 9.26 -7.53 8.10
N ALA A 146 8.26 -7.52 8.96
CA ALA A 146 6.93 -8.05 8.63
C ALA A 146 6.25 -7.20 7.55
N VAL A 147 6.36 -5.88 7.70
CA VAL A 147 5.75 -4.89 6.81
C VAL A 147 6.70 -3.70 6.60
N VAL A 148 6.66 -3.13 5.41
CA VAL A 148 7.37 -1.89 5.04
C VAL A 148 6.35 -0.87 4.55
N THR A 149 6.51 0.40 4.90
CA THR A 149 5.67 1.49 4.39
C THR A 149 6.47 2.77 4.21
N PRO A 150 6.25 3.55 3.14
CA PRO A 150 6.92 4.84 2.96
C PRO A 150 6.31 5.92 3.84
N VAL A 151 7.16 6.86 4.25
CA VAL A 151 6.78 8.06 5.02
C VAL A 151 7.40 9.30 4.39
N TYR A 152 6.83 10.46 4.64
CA TYR A 152 7.35 11.73 4.12
C TYR A 152 7.27 12.83 5.17
N ARG A 153 8.14 13.85 5.05
CA ARG A 153 8.08 15.02 5.94
C ARG A 153 6.85 15.86 5.67
N LEU A 154 6.07 16.12 6.71
CA LEU A 154 4.88 16.96 6.62
C LEU A 154 5.25 18.44 6.53
N LYS A 155 4.51 19.16 5.69
CA LYS A 155 4.47 20.62 5.74
C LYS A 155 3.65 21.08 6.96
N PRO A 156 3.96 22.24 7.56
CA PRO A 156 3.28 22.73 8.77
C PRO A 156 1.74 22.70 8.68
N ASP A 157 1.18 23.09 7.53
CA ASP A 157 -0.26 23.17 7.31
C ASP A 157 -0.97 21.81 7.38
N ASN A 158 -0.24 20.72 7.22
CA ASN A 158 -0.80 19.36 7.23
C ASN A 158 -0.70 18.65 8.58
N ILE A 159 0.01 19.20 9.56
CA ILE A 159 0.22 18.56 10.87
C ILE A 159 -1.12 18.33 11.59
N HIS A 160 -1.99 19.31 11.58
CA HIS A 160 -3.29 19.28 12.26
C HIS A 160 -4.45 18.84 11.34
N ASN A 161 -4.17 18.51 10.07
CA ASN A 161 -5.18 18.05 9.13
C ASN A 161 -5.52 16.56 9.38
N PRO A 162 -6.75 16.20 9.82
CA PRO A 162 -7.10 14.80 10.11
C PRO A 162 -7.24 13.92 8.86
N ALA A 163 -7.29 14.50 7.65
CA ALA A 163 -7.26 13.75 6.40
C ALA A 163 -5.87 13.18 6.10
N VAL A 164 -4.82 13.79 6.67
CA VAL A 164 -3.44 13.32 6.56
C VAL A 164 -3.11 12.43 7.76
N VAL A 165 -2.67 11.22 7.51
CA VAL A 165 -2.26 10.28 8.57
C VAL A 165 -0.83 10.61 9.01
N LYS A 166 -0.65 10.81 10.32
CA LYS A 166 0.66 11.00 10.95
C LYS A 166 1.19 9.69 11.48
N THR A 167 2.51 9.56 11.54
CA THR A 167 3.15 8.42 12.20
C THR A 167 4.27 8.89 13.12
N LEU A 168 4.43 8.17 14.23
CA LEU A 168 5.58 8.31 15.11
C LEU A 168 6.63 7.28 14.72
N LEU A 169 7.88 7.71 14.61
CA LEU A 169 8.99 6.85 14.27
C LEU A 169 9.86 6.59 15.51
N ALA A 170 10.26 5.34 15.68
CA ALA A 170 11.32 4.96 16.61
C ALA A 170 12.69 5.37 16.05
N HIS A 171 13.73 5.31 16.89
CA HIS A 171 15.09 5.67 16.48
C HIS A 171 15.65 4.74 15.38
N ASP A 172 15.19 3.51 15.32
CA ASP A 172 15.55 2.51 14.29
C ASP A 172 14.70 2.61 13.00
N GLY A 173 13.84 3.63 12.90
CA GLY A 173 12.99 3.86 11.73
C GLY A 173 11.76 2.97 11.64
N ARG A 174 11.40 2.21 12.70
CA ARG A 174 10.10 1.52 12.73
C ARG A 174 8.99 2.46 13.15
N ALA A 175 7.78 2.26 12.65
CA ALA A 175 6.61 2.98 13.10
C ALA A 175 6.21 2.53 14.52
N LEU A 176 5.96 3.51 15.40
CA LEU A 176 5.44 3.27 16.75
C LEU A 176 3.92 3.33 16.78
N TYR A 177 3.34 4.26 16.03
CA TYR A 177 1.90 4.46 15.95
C TYR A 177 1.52 5.27 14.72
N PHE A 178 0.27 5.12 14.26
CA PHE A 178 -0.33 5.93 13.21
C PHE A 178 -1.60 6.59 13.75
N SER A 179 -1.83 7.87 13.42
CA SER A 179 -3.02 8.59 13.88
C SER A 179 -3.45 9.69 12.91
N ARG A 180 -4.75 9.97 12.89
CA ARG A 180 -5.30 11.18 12.27
C ARG A 180 -5.06 12.41 13.12
N SER A 181 -4.82 12.26 14.43
CA SER A 181 -4.43 13.34 15.32
C SER A 181 -3.01 13.81 15.03
N ALA A 182 -2.70 15.06 15.41
CA ALA A 182 -1.32 15.57 15.38
C ALA A 182 -0.50 14.86 16.48
N ILE A 183 0.45 14.06 16.09
CA ILE A 183 1.39 13.35 16.97
C ILE A 183 2.83 13.54 16.48
N PRO A 184 3.83 13.76 17.40
CA PRO A 184 3.69 13.91 18.85
C PRO A 184 3.08 15.24 19.27
N HIS A 185 2.53 15.30 20.49
CA HIS A 185 2.17 16.55 21.14
C HIS A 185 3.43 17.27 21.63
N VAL A 186 3.53 18.57 21.37
CA VAL A 186 4.62 19.40 21.92
C VAL A 186 4.08 20.15 23.13
N ARG A 187 4.54 19.73 24.32
CA ARG A 187 4.08 20.28 25.59
C ARG A 187 4.50 21.74 25.74
N ASP A 188 3.59 22.56 26.28
CA ASP A 188 3.81 23.98 26.61
C ASP A 188 4.15 24.86 25.38
N VAL A 189 3.77 24.43 24.18
CA VAL A 189 3.95 25.16 22.90
C VAL A 189 2.61 25.26 22.17
N GLU A 190 2.34 26.43 21.59
CA GLU A 190 1.17 26.66 20.75
C GLU A 190 1.19 25.71 19.53
N PRO A 191 0.04 25.07 19.17
CA PRO A 191 -0.02 24.09 18.10
C PRO A 191 0.56 24.57 16.76
N ALA A 192 0.38 25.84 16.41
CA ALA A 192 0.92 26.44 15.18
C ALA A 192 2.46 26.45 15.11
N GLN A 193 3.14 26.30 16.25
CA GLN A 193 4.59 26.35 16.36
C GLN A 193 5.24 24.95 16.51
N TRP A 194 4.46 23.87 16.60
CA TRP A 194 4.99 22.52 16.84
C TRP A 194 6.04 22.09 15.83
N HIS A 195 5.88 22.48 14.56
CA HIS A 195 6.84 22.18 13.48
C HIS A 195 8.24 22.76 13.69
N GLN A 196 8.40 23.73 14.61
CA GLN A 196 9.71 24.33 14.96
C GLN A 196 10.48 23.48 15.97
N HIS A 197 9.81 22.52 16.64
CA HIS A 197 10.40 21.73 17.73
C HIS A 197 10.68 20.28 17.34
N THR A 198 9.98 19.75 16.34
CA THR A 198 10.17 18.36 15.88
C THR A 198 9.71 18.20 14.44
N ASP A 199 10.22 17.17 13.79
CA ASP A 199 9.74 16.73 12.48
C ASP A 199 8.45 15.93 12.63
N TYR A 200 7.47 16.23 11.78
CA TYR A 200 6.25 15.45 11.64
C TYR A 200 6.30 14.59 10.40
N TRP A 201 5.95 13.34 10.54
CA TRP A 201 5.96 12.37 9.47
C TRP A 201 4.55 12.03 9.02
N GLY A 202 4.30 12.17 7.72
CA GLY A 202 3.10 11.71 7.06
C GLY A 202 3.27 10.29 6.53
N HIS A 203 2.21 9.52 6.55
CA HIS A 203 2.18 8.17 6.04
C HIS A 203 1.70 8.14 4.58
N VAL A 204 2.38 7.38 3.73
CA VAL A 204 1.92 7.06 2.38
C VAL A 204 1.15 5.73 2.44
N GLY A 205 -0.10 5.71 1.98
CA GLY A 205 -0.99 4.55 2.05
C GLY A 205 -0.60 3.39 1.11
N MET A 206 0.65 2.98 1.17
CA MET A 206 1.22 1.84 0.46
C MET A 206 1.92 0.91 1.44
N TYR A 207 1.84 -0.38 1.21
CA TYR A 207 2.44 -1.38 2.10
C TYR A 207 3.19 -2.45 1.30
N GLY A 208 4.39 -2.78 1.73
CA GLY A 208 5.03 -4.03 1.37
C GLY A 208 4.81 -5.04 2.51
N PHE A 209 4.21 -6.16 2.22
CA PHE A 209 4.02 -7.24 3.19
C PHE A 209 5.00 -8.38 2.90
N ARG A 210 5.58 -8.98 3.94
CA ARG A 210 6.14 -10.31 3.77
C ARG A 210 4.98 -11.29 3.54
N GLY A 211 5.13 -12.21 2.60
CA GLY A 211 4.03 -13.05 2.12
C GLY A 211 3.35 -13.86 3.22
N ASP A 212 4.11 -14.37 4.21
CA ASP A 212 3.56 -15.12 5.35
C ASP A 212 2.70 -14.23 6.28
N VAL A 213 3.06 -12.95 6.44
CA VAL A 213 2.27 -11.97 7.20
C VAL A 213 0.96 -11.65 6.47
N LEU A 214 1.03 -11.49 5.15
CA LEU A 214 -0.16 -11.24 4.33
C LEU A 214 -1.11 -12.45 4.32
N ALA A 215 -0.58 -13.67 4.14
CA ALA A 215 -1.38 -14.90 4.14
C ALA A 215 -2.06 -15.16 5.49
N ALA A 216 -1.50 -14.63 6.59
CA ALA A 216 -2.08 -14.71 7.93
C ALA A 216 -3.06 -13.56 8.27
N TRP A 217 -3.42 -12.69 7.31
CA TRP A 217 -4.25 -11.50 7.55
C TRP A 217 -5.56 -11.80 8.28
N ASP A 218 -6.28 -12.85 7.86
CA ASP A 218 -7.57 -13.23 8.45
C ASP A 218 -7.43 -13.84 9.86
N LEU A 219 -6.23 -14.19 10.28
CA LEU A 219 -5.92 -14.68 11.61
C LEU A 219 -5.58 -13.56 12.60
N LEU A 220 -5.43 -12.32 12.11
CA LEU A 220 -5.18 -11.18 12.97
C LEU A 220 -6.40 -10.89 13.85
N PRO A 221 -6.19 -10.56 15.13
CA PRO A 221 -7.29 -10.24 16.03
C PRO A 221 -8.03 -8.97 15.58
N ALA A 222 -9.26 -8.82 16.05
CA ALA A 222 -10.00 -7.57 15.88
C ALA A 222 -9.21 -6.40 16.51
N SER A 223 -9.21 -5.27 15.84
CA SER A 223 -8.39 -4.10 16.19
C SER A 223 -9.30 -2.91 16.55
N PRO A 224 -9.52 -2.62 17.85
CA PRO A 224 -10.26 -1.43 18.27
C PRO A 224 -9.67 -0.12 17.75
N LEU A 225 -8.32 -0.04 17.61
CA LEU A 225 -7.66 1.16 17.11
C LEU A 225 -7.90 1.35 15.61
N GLU A 226 -7.90 0.27 14.82
CA GLU A 226 -8.29 0.30 13.41
C GLU A 226 -9.71 0.85 13.23
N ASP A 227 -10.66 0.37 14.06
CA ASP A 227 -12.04 0.80 13.99
C ASP A 227 -12.23 2.28 14.34
N LEU A 228 -11.48 2.78 15.32
CA LEU A 228 -11.55 4.16 15.77
C LEU A 228 -10.91 5.13 14.77
N GLU A 229 -9.71 4.83 14.33
CA GLU A 229 -8.93 5.69 13.43
C GLU A 229 -9.25 5.45 11.95
N ARG A 230 -9.91 4.33 11.61
CA ARG A 230 -10.11 3.85 10.22
C ARG A 230 -8.77 3.73 9.48
N LEU A 231 -7.81 3.08 10.14
CA LEU A 231 -6.44 2.85 9.68
C LEU A 231 -6.08 1.37 9.81
N GLU A 232 -6.13 0.63 8.71
CA GLU A 232 -5.96 -0.83 8.68
C GLU A 232 -4.60 -1.32 9.22
N GLN A 233 -3.54 -0.50 9.10
CA GLN A 233 -2.21 -0.85 9.60
C GLN A 233 -2.13 -0.90 11.14
N LEU A 234 -3.09 -0.34 11.87
CA LEU A 234 -3.13 -0.42 13.32
C LEU A 234 -3.41 -1.84 13.80
N ARG A 235 -4.15 -2.66 13.03
CA ARG A 235 -4.34 -4.09 13.30
C ARG A 235 -3.01 -4.83 13.41
N LEU A 236 -2.06 -4.51 12.53
CA LEU A 236 -0.74 -5.12 12.55
C LEU A 236 0.05 -4.75 13.82
N ILE A 237 0.00 -3.45 14.20
CA ILE A 237 0.67 -2.97 15.42
C ILE A 237 0.05 -3.61 16.67
N GLU A 238 -1.29 -3.67 16.77
CA GLU A 238 -1.97 -4.31 17.91
C GLU A 238 -1.69 -5.82 17.98
N ALA A 239 -1.46 -6.48 16.83
CA ALA A 239 -1.04 -7.87 16.76
C ALA A 239 0.47 -8.09 17.05
N GLY A 240 1.22 -7.02 17.33
CA GLY A 240 2.65 -7.10 17.66
C GLY A 240 3.60 -7.15 16.46
N HIS A 241 3.11 -6.94 15.24
CA HIS A 241 3.97 -6.83 14.07
C HIS A 241 4.70 -5.49 14.01
N THR A 242 5.96 -5.54 13.61
CA THR A 242 6.74 -4.33 13.35
C THR A 242 6.51 -3.84 11.92
N ILE A 243 6.28 -2.54 11.78
CA ILE A 243 6.21 -1.86 10.48
C ILE A 243 7.47 -1.02 10.32
N ALA A 244 8.32 -1.40 9.39
CA ALA A 244 9.49 -0.63 9.02
C ALA A 244 9.08 0.54 8.13
N THR A 245 9.74 1.69 8.29
CA THR A 245 9.50 2.86 7.44
C THR A 245 10.76 3.32 6.75
N PHE A 246 10.59 3.99 5.62
CA PHE A 246 11.66 4.69 4.93
C PHE A 246 11.15 6.01 4.35
N PRO A 247 11.98 7.06 4.29
CA PRO A 247 11.56 8.37 3.82
C PRO A 247 11.47 8.40 2.28
N VAL A 248 10.44 9.10 1.77
CA VAL A 248 10.29 9.45 0.35
C VAL A 248 10.09 10.95 0.21
N GLU A 249 10.39 11.50 -0.97
CA GLU A 249 10.18 12.90 -1.28
C GLU A 249 8.73 13.14 -1.72
N GLY A 250 7.93 13.70 -0.82
CA GLY A 250 6.54 14.04 -1.09
C GLY A 250 5.57 12.86 -1.06
N THR A 251 4.38 13.07 -1.60
CA THR A 251 3.36 12.04 -1.77
C THR A 251 2.80 12.11 -3.19
N SER A 252 2.48 10.96 -3.78
CA SER A 252 1.68 10.92 -5.00
C SER A 252 0.23 11.33 -4.69
N LEU A 253 -0.42 11.98 -5.64
CA LEU A 253 -1.83 12.33 -5.54
C LEU A 253 -2.68 11.05 -5.50
N SER A 254 -3.43 10.87 -4.42
CA SER A 254 -4.52 9.88 -4.35
C SER A 254 -5.83 10.54 -4.78
N VAL A 255 -6.57 9.89 -5.67
CA VAL A 255 -7.80 10.42 -6.25
C VAL A 255 -9.02 9.79 -5.57
N ASP A 256 -9.63 10.52 -4.65
CA ASP A 256 -10.78 10.08 -3.87
C ASP A 256 -12.04 10.94 -4.10
N THR A 257 -11.86 12.17 -4.57
CA THR A 257 -12.94 13.14 -4.80
C THR A 257 -12.92 13.66 -6.24
N ALA A 258 -14.01 14.31 -6.65
CA ALA A 258 -14.10 14.94 -7.97
C ALA A 258 -13.03 16.04 -8.16
N GLU A 259 -12.75 16.81 -7.10
CA GLU A 259 -11.73 17.86 -7.13
C GLU A 259 -10.32 17.29 -7.37
N GLN A 260 -10.02 16.18 -6.70
CA GLN A 260 -8.73 15.48 -6.89
C GLN A 260 -8.63 14.85 -8.29
N LEU A 261 -9.76 14.37 -8.86
CA LEU A 261 -9.79 13.88 -10.24
C LEU A 261 -9.50 15.00 -11.23
N GLU A 262 -10.10 16.18 -11.04
CA GLU A 262 -9.81 17.34 -11.90
C GLU A 262 -8.35 17.82 -11.74
N GLN A 263 -7.81 17.77 -10.53
CA GLN A 263 -6.38 18.02 -10.30
C GLN A 263 -5.51 17.01 -11.06
N ALA A 264 -5.85 15.72 -10.99
CA ALA A 264 -5.15 14.66 -11.71
C ALA A 264 -5.18 14.85 -13.23
N ARG A 265 -6.32 15.30 -13.78
CA ARG A 265 -6.45 15.61 -15.20
C ARG A 265 -5.51 16.73 -15.64
N ARG A 266 -5.49 17.84 -14.88
CA ARG A 266 -4.57 18.96 -15.15
C ARG A 266 -3.09 18.53 -15.09
N MET A 267 -2.73 17.66 -14.13
CA MET A 267 -1.36 17.15 -14.03
C MET A 267 -0.97 16.26 -15.22
N ALA A 268 -1.93 15.60 -15.85
CA ALA A 268 -1.67 14.75 -17.02
C ALA A 268 -1.54 15.52 -18.34
N GLU A 269 -1.97 16.79 -18.37
CA GLU A 269 -1.89 17.70 -19.53
C GLU A 269 -0.62 18.56 -19.50
N ALA A 270 0.06 18.65 -18.34
CA ALA A 270 1.28 19.42 -18.13
C ALA A 270 2.54 18.63 -18.51
#